data_1683ac3eb75b14b54680c07e9d97dc62
#
_entry.id   1683ac3eb75b14b54680c07e9d97dc62
#
_cell.length_a   1.000
_cell.length_b   1.000
_cell.length_c   1.000
_cell.angle_alpha   90.00
_cell.angle_beta   90.00
_cell.angle_gamma   90.00
#
_symmetry.space_group_name_H-M   'P 1'
#
loop_
_entity.id
_entity.type
_entity.pdbx_description
1 polymer ?
#
loop_
_entity_poly.entity_id
_entity_poly.type
_entity_poly.pdbx_seq_one_letter_code
_entity_poly.pdbx_strand_id
1 'polypeptide(L)'
;MPVPVRRARGFVPEPVPLDPGSDACILALGGQEKGTFTLTRGDAAFVSPHLGDLGDYRSQMNYRSELASFERMLSLSPDVVVRDMHPDYFTSRIAAVLGAGKVIEVQHHHAHAVSVMAEYGISGPVIGVSFDGTGFGGDGTLWGGEFLLARQHDFRRLAHLRHVPLPGGERAVREPWRMSLMYLLSLIHI
;
A
#
# COMPACT_ATOMS: atom_id res chain seq x y z
N MET A 1 7.50 -10.65 -21.15
CA MET A 1 6.03 -10.47 -21.08
C MET A 1 5.75 -9.01 -20.73
N PRO A 2 4.81 -8.29 -21.39
CA PRO A 2 4.47 -6.94 -20.96
C PRO A 2 3.79 -7.00 -19.59
N VAL A 3 4.22 -6.14 -18.67
CA VAL A 3 3.66 -6.02 -17.33
C VAL A 3 2.72 -4.81 -17.28
N PRO A 4 1.45 -4.94 -16.89
CA PRO A 4 0.55 -3.81 -16.80
C PRO A 4 0.97 -2.91 -15.63
N VAL A 5 1.29 -1.65 -15.92
CA VAL A 5 1.63 -0.64 -14.90
C VAL A 5 0.39 -0.20 -14.12
N ARG A 6 -0.79 -0.27 -14.75
CA ARG A 6 -2.10 0.00 -14.14
C ARG A 6 -3.12 -0.96 -14.68
N ARG A 7 -3.89 -1.57 -13.78
CA ARG A 7 -5.04 -2.39 -14.17
C ARG A 7 -6.25 -1.48 -14.36
N ALA A 8 -6.71 -1.38 -15.59
CA ALA A 8 -7.89 -0.63 -15.99
C ALA A 8 -8.62 -1.40 -17.08
N ARG A 9 -9.35 -0.76 -17.95
CA ARG A 9 -10.17 -1.34 -19.01
C ARG A 9 -9.58 -2.62 -19.61
N GLY A 10 -10.33 -3.74 -19.51
CA GLY A 10 -9.93 -5.05 -20.02
C GLY A 10 -9.14 -5.93 -19.05
N PHE A 11 -8.67 -5.39 -17.90
CA PHE A 11 -7.96 -6.15 -16.87
C PHE A 11 -8.77 -6.26 -15.57
N VAL A 12 -9.77 -5.42 -15.38
CA VAL A 12 -10.66 -5.45 -14.21
C VAL A 12 -12.01 -5.97 -14.68
N PRO A 13 -12.61 -6.94 -14.00
CA PRO A 13 -12.24 -7.61 -12.75
C PRO A 13 -11.46 -8.93 -12.92
N GLU A 14 -10.64 -9.09 -13.96
CA GLU A 14 -9.85 -10.30 -14.16
C GLU A 14 -8.96 -10.55 -12.92
N PRO A 15 -9.03 -11.75 -12.31
CA PRO A 15 -8.27 -12.03 -11.10
C PRO A 15 -6.77 -12.17 -11.37
N VAL A 16 -5.98 -11.84 -10.34
CA VAL A 16 -4.55 -12.16 -10.27
C VAL A 16 -4.42 -13.44 -9.44
N PRO A 17 -3.68 -14.45 -9.93
CA PRO A 17 -3.46 -15.66 -9.15
C PRO A 17 -2.60 -15.35 -7.92
N LEU A 18 -2.94 -16.02 -6.81
CA LEU A 18 -2.20 -15.98 -5.55
C LEU A 18 -1.61 -17.36 -5.26
N ASP A 19 -0.35 -17.40 -4.87
CA ASP A 19 0.31 -18.60 -4.39
C ASP A 19 1.18 -18.27 -3.15
N PRO A 20 0.83 -18.81 -1.96
CA PRO A 20 -0.36 -19.60 -1.67
C PRO A 20 -1.65 -18.75 -1.66
N GLY A 21 -2.77 -19.39 -1.94
CA GLY A 21 -4.12 -18.83 -1.72
C GLY A 21 -4.53 -18.81 -0.24
N SER A 22 -5.74 -18.34 0.04
CA SER A 22 -6.30 -18.26 1.39
C SER A 22 -7.77 -18.70 1.39
N ASP A 23 -8.17 -19.50 2.38
CA ASP A 23 -9.58 -19.84 2.58
C ASP A 23 -10.40 -18.65 3.09
N ALA A 24 -9.76 -17.70 3.77
CA ALA A 24 -10.39 -16.47 4.23
C ALA A 24 -10.57 -15.48 3.07
N CYS A 25 -11.72 -14.83 3.03
CA CYS A 25 -11.95 -13.67 2.17
C CYS A 25 -11.23 -12.46 2.76
N ILE A 26 -10.22 -11.95 2.07
CA ILE A 26 -9.41 -10.83 2.52
C ILE A 26 -9.75 -9.60 1.69
N LEU A 27 -10.01 -8.48 2.36
CA LEU A 27 -10.11 -7.15 1.75
C LEU A 27 -8.86 -6.34 2.10
N ALA A 28 -8.00 -6.10 1.13
CA ALA A 28 -6.87 -5.18 1.26
C ALA A 28 -7.26 -3.80 0.72
N LEU A 29 -7.17 -2.77 1.57
CA LEU A 29 -7.71 -1.44 1.29
C LEU A 29 -6.73 -0.50 0.55
N GLY A 30 -5.45 -0.90 0.43
CA GLY A 30 -4.43 -0.05 -0.21
C GLY A 30 -4.07 1.22 0.57
N GLY A 31 -3.27 2.06 -0.06
CA GLY A 31 -2.81 3.35 0.49
C GLY A 31 -3.74 4.51 0.18
N GLN A 32 -3.29 5.74 0.49
CA GLN A 32 -4.05 6.98 0.30
C GLN A 32 -4.03 7.46 -1.15
N GLU A 33 -2.86 7.49 -1.78
CA GLU A 33 -2.70 7.91 -3.17
C GLU A 33 -2.94 6.73 -4.13
N LYS A 34 -3.43 7.04 -5.33
CA LYS A 34 -3.72 6.04 -6.37
C LYS A 34 -4.60 4.90 -5.84
N GLY A 35 -5.63 5.25 -5.05
CA GLY A 35 -6.48 4.34 -4.32
C GLY A 35 -6.96 3.16 -5.16
N THR A 36 -6.72 1.96 -4.66
CA THR A 36 -7.25 0.68 -5.13
C THR A 36 -7.56 -0.18 -3.92
N PHE A 37 -8.43 -1.16 -4.09
CA PHE A 37 -8.61 -2.23 -3.12
C PHE A 37 -8.49 -3.59 -3.81
N THR A 38 -8.32 -4.62 -3.03
CA THR A 38 -8.27 -6.00 -3.52
C THR A 38 -9.13 -6.88 -2.65
N LEU A 39 -10.01 -7.67 -3.26
CA LEU A 39 -10.75 -8.75 -2.61
C LEU A 39 -10.17 -10.09 -3.04
N THR A 40 -10.06 -11.05 -2.10
CA THR A 40 -9.57 -12.40 -2.40
C THR A 40 -10.67 -13.45 -2.28
N ARG A 41 -10.55 -14.51 -3.08
CA ARG A 41 -11.33 -15.73 -2.98
C ARG A 41 -10.46 -16.92 -3.38
N GLY A 42 -10.11 -17.76 -2.40
CA GLY A 42 -9.18 -18.87 -2.62
C GLY A 42 -7.81 -18.39 -3.10
N ASP A 43 -7.43 -18.82 -4.29
CA ASP A 43 -6.19 -18.46 -4.98
C ASP A 43 -6.32 -17.27 -5.95
N ALA A 44 -7.43 -16.54 -5.88
CA ALA A 44 -7.72 -15.43 -6.78
C ALA A 44 -7.81 -14.08 -6.04
N ALA A 45 -7.09 -13.06 -6.52
CA ALA A 45 -7.16 -11.69 -6.05
C ALA A 45 -7.82 -10.79 -7.11
N PHE A 46 -8.92 -10.15 -6.76
CA PHE A 46 -9.68 -9.22 -7.59
C PHE A 46 -9.30 -7.80 -7.24
N VAL A 47 -8.45 -7.19 -8.06
CA VAL A 47 -7.98 -5.81 -7.85
C VAL A 47 -8.96 -4.84 -8.49
N SER A 48 -9.37 -3.81 -7.76
CA SER A 48 -10.24 -2.74 -8.27
C SER A 48 -9.56 -1.91 -9.36
N PRO A 49 -10.31 -1.16 -10.17
CA PRO A 49 -9.73 -0.09 -10.96
C PRO A 49 -9.08 0.97 -10.07
N HIS A 50 -8.25 1.81 -10.67
CA HIS A 50 -7.67 2.97 -10.00
C HIS A 50 -8.76 4.01 -9.71
N LEU A 51 -8.96 4.36 -8.44
CA LEU A 51 -10.08 5.17 -7.95
C LEU A 51 -9.70 6.63 -7.61
N GLY A 52 -8.45 7.00 -7.88
CA GLY A 52 -7.94 8.35 -7.65
C GLY A 52 -7.24 8.53 -6.30
N ASP A 53 -7.00 9.78 -5.94
CA ASP A 53 -6.41 10.17 -4.66
C ASP A 53 -7.52 10.24 -3.60
N LEU A 54 -7.37 9.46 -2.54
CA LEU A 54 -8.34 9.38 -1.45
C LEU A 54 -8.24 10.56 -0.44
N GLY A 55 -7.41 11.53 -0.71
CA GLY A 55 -7.48 12.87 -0.09
C GLY A 55 -8.70 13.66 -0.57
N ASP A 56 -9.21 13.37 -1.78
CA ASP A 56 -10.40 14.02 -2.32
C ASP A 56 -11.69 13.29 -1.90
N TYR A 57 -12.68 14.08 -1.47
CA TYR A 57 -13.97 13.55 -1.01
C TYR A 57 -14.73 12.75 -2.09
N ARG A 58 -14.68 13.20 -3.35
CA ARG A 58 -15.36 12.50 -4.45
C ARG A 58 -14.73 11.13 -4.69
N SER A 59 -13.40 11.05 -4.65
CA SER A 59 -12.66 9.79 -4.74
C SER A 59 -13.01 8.85 -3.59
N GLN A 60 -13.17 9.37 -2.37
CA GLN A 60 -13.62 8.58 -1.22
C GLN A 60 -15.02 7.99 -1.41
N MET A 61 -15.97 8.79 -1.92
CA MET A 61 -17.33 8.32 -2.20
C MET A 61 -17.34 7.27 -3.30
N ASN A 62 -16.57 7.49 -4.37
CA ASN A 62 -16.41 6.53 -5.45
C ASN A 62 -15.80 5.21 -4.94
N TYR A 63 -14.75 5.29 -4.13
CA TYR A 63 -14.12 4.12 -3.50
C TYR A 63 -15.12 3.26 -2.72
N ARG A 64 -15.96 3.88 -1.89
CA ARG A 64 -17.00 3.17 -1.13
C ARG A 64 -18.03 2.52 -2.04
N SER A 65 -18.48 3.22 -3.09
CA SER A 65 -19.44 2.73 -4.06
C SER A 65 -18.89 1.53 -4.85
N GLU A 66 -17.67 1.64 -5.32
CA GLU A 66 -16.99 0.56 -6.05
C GLU A 66 -16.74 -0.67 -5.17
N LEU A 67 -16.29 -0.48 -3.92
CA LEU A 67 -16.12 -1.57 -2.98
C LEU A 67 -17.43 -2.33 -2.79
N ALA A 68 -18.53 -1.64 -2.48
CA ALA A 68 -19.84 -2.26 -2.32
C ALA A 68 -20.31 -2.96 -3.61
N SER A 69 -19.94 -2.44 -4.78
CA SER A 69 -20.27 -3.06 -6.08
C SER A 69 -19.47 -4.35 -6.30
N PHE A 70 -18.19 -4.36 -5.96
CA PHE A 70 -17.35 -5.56 -6.05
C PHE A 70 -17.83 -6.66 -5.09
N GLU A 71 -18.13 -6.32 -3.84
CA GLU A 71 -18.68 -7.28 -2.86
C GLU A 71 -19.95 -7.94 -3.37
N ARG A 72 -20.88 -7.16 -3.93
CA ARG A 72 -22.12 -7.70 -4.53
C ARG A 72 -21.85 -8.53 -5.78
N MET A 73 -21.03 -8.03 -6.70
CA MET A 73 -20.73 -8.70 -7.98
C MET A 73 -20.04 -10.04 -7.76
N LEU A 74 -19.12 -10.10 -6.82
CA LEU A 74 -18.36 -11.31 -6.50
C LEU A 74 -19.05 -12.18 -5.45
N SER A 75 -20.14 -11.69 -4.82
CA SER A 75 -20.82 -12.33 -3.69
C SER A 75 -19.83 -12.66 -2.55
N LEU A 76 -18.97 -11.68 -2.21
CA LEU A 76 -17.96 -11.82 -1.18
C LEU A 76 -18.26 -10.90 0.01
N SER A 77 -17.97 -11.41 1.21
CA SER A 77 -17.98 -10.68 2.46
C SER A 77 -16.64 -10.90 3.15
N PRO A 78 -15.86 -9.85 3.44
CA PRO A 78 -14.54 -10.01 4.00
C PRO A 78 -14.54 -10.55 5.42
N ASP A 79 -13.74 -11.60 5.66
CA ASP A 79 -13.44 -12.12 7.00
C ASP A 79 -12.34 -11.28 7.66
N VAL A 80 -11.39 -10.80 6.83
CA VAL A 80 -10.20 -10.07 7.25
C VAL A 80 -10.09 -8.79 6.43
N VAL A 81 -9.83 -7.67 7.09
CA VAL A 81 -9.47 -6.40 6.47
C VAL A 81 -8.00 -6.13 6.69
N VAL A 82 -7.29 -5.80 5.62
CA VAL A 82 -5.88 -5.39 5.64
C VAL A 82 -5.78 -3.92 5.29
N ARG A 83 -5.07 -3.15 6.10
CA ARG A 83 -4.88 -1.71 5.91
C ARG A 83 -3.42 -1.29 6.03
N ASP A 84 -3.10 -0.12 5.51
CA ASP A 84 -1.82 0.54 5.77
C ASP A 84 -1.68 0.88 7.27
N MET A 85 -0.46 0.86 7.78
CA MET A 85 -0.17 1.29 9.15
C MET A 85 -0.41 2.78 9.38
N HIS A 86 -0.47 3.61 8.33
CA HIS A 86 -0.67 5.05 8.48
C HIS A 86 -2.06 5.35 9.08
N PRO A 87 -2.13 5.98 10.29
CA PRO A 87 -3.39 6.10 11.01
C PRO A 87 -4.39 7.05 10.34
N ASP A 88 -3.89 8.08 9.64
CA ASP A 88 -4.72 9.16 9.08
C ASP A 88 -5.21 8.89 7.66
N TYR A 89 -4.84 7.77 7.05
CA TYR A 89 -5.35 7.44 5.73
C TYR A 89 -6.86 7.19 5.78
N PHE A 90 -7.56 7.61 4.72
CA PHE A 90 -8.97 7.32 4.55
C PHE A 90 -9.25 5.82 4.68
N THR A 91 -8.42 4.99 4.06
CA THR A 91 -8.50 3.52 4.11
C THR A 91 -8.36 2.98 5.53
N SER A 92 -7.48 3.57 6.34
CA SER A 92 -7.33 3.19 7.75
C SER A 92 -8.56 3.54 8.59
N ARG A 93 -9.17 4.69 8.31
CA ARG A 93 -10.41 5.11 9.01
C ARG A 93 -11.61 4.23 8.65
N ILE A 94 -11.77 3.86 7.37
CA ILE A 94 -12.90 3.00 6.99
C ILE A 94 -12.73 1.56 7.46
N ALA A 95 -11.50 1.05 7.60
CA ALA A 95 -11.24 -0.29 8.12
C ALA A 95 -11.93 -0.54 9.47
N ALA A 96 -11.97 0.47 10.32
CA ALA A 96 -12.61 0.39 11.64
C ALA A 96 -14.14 0.22 11.60
N VAL A 97 -14.79 0.58 10.48
CA VAL A 97 -16.26 0.56 10.35
C VAL A 97 -16.77 -0.52 9.41
N LEU A 98 -15.88 -1.26 8.74
CA LEU A 98 -16.28 -2.32 7.81
C LEU A 98 -16.74 -3.61 8.50
N GLY A 99 -16.63 -3.70 9.82
CA GLY A 99 -17.21 -4.80 10.61
C GLY A 99 -16.59 -6.18 10.37
N ALA A 100 -15.39 -6.25 9.80
CA ALA A 100 -14.68 -7.51 9.60
C ALA A 100 -14.26 -8.13 10.95
N GLY A 101 -14.18 -9.45 10.99
CA GLY A 101 -13.78 -10.19 12.20
C GLY A 101 -12.36 -9.89 12.66
N LYS A 102 -11.47 -9.48 11.73
CA LYS A 102 -10.07 -9.17 12.01
C LYS A 102 -9.57 -8.03 11.14
N VAL A 103 -8.81 -7.10 11.73
CA VAL A 103 -8.08 -6.05 11.01
C VAL A 103 -6.58 -6.29 11.18
N ILE A 104 -5.84 -6.27 10.07
CA ILE A 104 -4.38 -6.44 10.02
C ILE A 104 -3.75 -5.18 9.46
N GLU A 105 -2.70 -4.70 10.11
CA GLU A 105 -1.89 -3.58 9.65
C GLU A 105 -0.66 -4.08 8.90
N VAL A 106 -0.35 -3.45 7.77
CA VAL A 106 0.82 -3.78 6.96
C VAL A 106 1.66 -2.54 6.72
N GLN A 107 2.96 -2.67 6.91
CA GLN A 107 3.90 -1.60 6.65
C GLN A 107 4.00 -1.35 5.12
N HIS A 108 3.94 -0.08 4.73
CA HIS A 108 3.82 0.38 3.35
C HIS A 108 4.90 -0.19 2.41
N HIS A 109 6.16 -0.03 2.77
CA HIS A 109 7.29 -0.48 1.93
C HIS A 109 7.45 -2.00 1.92
N HIS A 110 7.01 -2.69 2.99
CA HIS A 110 6.90 -4.14 2.99
C HIS A 110 5.83 -4.60 2.00
N ALA A 111 4.67 -3.93 1.94
CA ALA A 111 3.63 -4.23 0.96
C ALA A 111 4.14 -4.06 -0.48
N HIS A 112 4.93 -3.01 -0.77
CA HIS A 112 5.57 -2.86 -2.07
C HIS A 112 6.50 -4.01 -2.42
N ALA A 113 7.37 -4.42 -1.50
CA ALA A 113 8.27 -5.56 -1.73
C ALA A 113 7.50 -6.86 -1.97
N VAL A 114 6.48 -7.15 -1.14
CA VAL A 114 5.69 -8.38 -1.24
C VAL A 114 4.82 -8.40 -2.51
N SER A 115 4.32 -7.25 -2.97
CA SER A 115 3.56 -7.20 -4.22
C SER A 115 4.41 -7.63 -5.43
N VAL A 116 5.67 -7.21 -5.47
CA VAL A 116 6.63 -7.66 -6.50
C VAL A 116 6.96 -9.15 -6.34
N MET A 117 7.17 -9.62 -5.09
CA MET A 117 7.40 -11.04 -4.84
C MET A 117 6.23 -11.91 -5.34
N ALA A 118 4.99 -11.47 -5.08
CA ALA A 118 3.79 -12.18 -5.53
C ALA A 118 3.68 -12.19 -7.07
N GLU A 119 3.93 -11.06 -7.72
CA GLU A 119 3.87 -10.95 -9.18
C GLU A 119 4.86 -11.88 -9.89
N TYR A 120 6.05 -12.08 -9.33
CA TYR A 120 7.10 -12.93 -9.90
C TYR A 120 7.21 -14.31 -9.27
N GLY A 121 6.29 -14.71 -8.38
CA GLY A 121 6.30 -16.02 -7.72
C GLY A 121 7.54 -16.25 -6.86
N ILE A 122 8.09 -15.21 -6.22
CA ILE A 122 9.27 -15.30 -5.38
C ILE A 122 8.85 -15.67 -3.96
N SER A 123 9.26 -16.84 -3.49
CA SER A 123 8.95 -17.35 -2.15
C SER A 123 10.06 -17.13 -1.11
N GLY A 124 11.30 -16.96 -1.57
CA GLY A 124 12.47 -16.74 -0.70
C GLY A 124 12.63 -15.29 -0.24
N PRO A 125 13.54 -15.01 0.71
CA PRO A 125 13.80 -13.64 1.14
C PRO A 125 14.44 -12.81 0.03
N VAL A 126 14.05 -11.53 -0.04
CA VAL A 126 14.57 -10.56 -1.01
C VAL A 126 15.11 -9.32 -0.31
N ILE A 127 16.01 -8.61 -0.97
CA ILE A 127 16.34 -7.24 -0.60
C ILE A 127 15.37 -6.30 -1.33
N GLY A 128 14.38 -5.80 -0.60
CA GLY A 128 13.47 -4.77 -1.08
C GLY A 128 14.13 -3.40 -0.97
N VAL A 129 14.27 -2.69 -2.10
CA VAL A 129 14.72 -1.30 -2.13
C VAL A 129 13.53 -0.44 -2.52
N SER A 130 13.07 0.40 -1.60
CA SER A 130 11.91 1.26 -1.81
C SER A 130 12.33 2.73 -1.71
N PHE A 131 12.21 3.45 -2.82
CA PHE A 131 12.33 4.90 -2.88
C PHE A 131 10.94 5.48 -3.06
N ASP A 132 10.21 5.54 -1.96
CA ASP A 132 8.86 6.08 -1.90
C ASP A 132 8.86 7.42 -1.16
N GLY A 133 7.85 8.25 -1.44
CA GLY A 133 7.78 9.59 -0.84
C GLY A 133 7.55 9.55 0.66
N THR A 134 6.60 8.75 1.11
CA THR A 134 6.26 8.63 2.53
C THR A 134 5.54 7.32 2.83
N GLY A 135 6.06 6.56 3.80
CA GLY A 135 5.38 5.43 4.43
C GLY A 135 5.46 5.58 5.95
N PHE A 136 4.46 5.12 6.67
CA PHE A 136 4.48 5.17 8.13
C PHE A 136 5.31 4.01 8.68
N GLY A 137 6.33 4.33 9.47
CA GLY A 137 7.21 3.36 10.09
C GLY A 137 6.65 2.85 11.42
N GLY A 138 7.00 1.61 11.78
CA GLY A 138 6.65 1.05 13.09
C GLY A 138 7.31 1.77 14.28
N ASP A 139 8.28 2.64 14.00
CA ASP A 139 8.95 3.52 14.97
C ASP A 139 8.27 4.91 15.10
N GLY A 140 7.13 5.10 14.43
CA GLY A 140 6.39 6.36 14.43
C GLY A 140 7.01 7.46 13.56
N THR A 141 8.03 7.14 12.74
CA THR A 141 8.66 8.08 11.82
C THR A 141 8.15 7.89 10.39
N LEU A 142 8.35 8.88 9.54
CA LEU A 142 8.11 8.75 8.10
C LEU A 142 9.33 8.08 7.46
N TRP A 143 9.06 6.99 6.75
CA TRP A 143 10.03 6.25 5.96
C TRP A 143 9.91 6.65 4.48
N GLY A 144 11.01 6.66 3.74
CA GLY A 144 10.96 7.08 2.34
C GLY A 144 12.06 6.54 1.45
N GLY A 145 13.15 6.05 2.01
CA GLY A 145 14.27 5.48 1.25
C GLY A 145 14.83 4.28 1.99
N GLU A 146 14.20 3.11 1.79
CA GLU A 146 14.34 1.95 2.65
C GLU A 146 15.03 0.78 1.96
N PHE A 147 15.82 0.04 2.73
CA PHE A 147 16.43 -1.22 2.34
C PHE A 147 15.93 -2.28 3.33
N LEU A 148 15.08 -3.17 2.87
CA LEU A 148 14.41 -4.18 3.69
C LEU A 148 14.87 -5.58 3.28
N LEU A 149 15.23 -6.42 4.25
CA LEU A 149 15.20 -7.85 4.04
C LEU A 149 13.75 -8.29 4.21
N ALA A 150 13.06 -8.49 3.10
CA ALA A 150 11.64 -8.81 3.08
C ALA A 150 11.40 -10.31 2.81
N ARG A 151 10.43 -10.88 3.52
CA ARG A 151 9.76 -12.15 3.25
C ARG A 151 8.28 -11.87 3.08
N GLN A 152 7.51 -12.84 2.66
CA GLN A 152 6.07 -12.67 2.45
C GLN A 152 5.31 -12.21 3.70
N HIS A 153 5.74 -12.62 4.90
CA HIS A 153 5.02 -12.38 6.16
C HIS A 153 5.77 -11.51 7.17
N ASP A 154 7.04 -11.22 6.94
CA ASP A 154 7.86 -10.37 7.82
C ASP A 154 8.91 -9.58 7.04
N PHE A 155 9.50 -8.60 7.69
CA PHE A 155 10.63 -7.87 7.16
C PHE A 155 11.57 -7.41 8.28
N ARG A 156 12.81 -7.16 7.89
CA ARG A 156 13.79 -6.47 8.73
C ARG A 156 14.37 -5.28 7.99
N ARG A 157 14.30 -4.09 8.58
CA ARG A 157 14.95 -2.88 8.06
C ARG A 157 16.45 -3.05 8.17
N LEU A 158 17.17 -3.05 7.05
CA LEU A 158 18.63 -3.21 6.99
C LEU A 158 19.33 -1.86 7.02
N ALA A 159 18.82 -0.92 6.23
CA ALA A 159 19.36 0.43 6.09
C ALA A 159 18.24 1.37 5.62
N HIS A 160 18.51 2.66 5.71
CA HIS A 160 17.65 3.70 5.16
C HIS A 160 18.48 4.94 4.80
N LEU A 161 17.92 5.80 3.98
CA LEU A 161 18.48 7.14 3.78
C LEU A 161 18.47 7.92 5.10
N ARG A 162 19.47 8.75 5.30
CA ARG A 162 19.54 9.60 6.50
C ARG A 162 18.27 10.44 6.64
N HIS A 163 17.65 10.38 7.81
CA HIS A 163 16.49 11.20 8.11
C HIS A 163 16.89 12.68 8.16
N VAL A 164 16.11 13.50 7.49
CA VAL A 164 16.18 14.95 7.56
C VAL A 164 14.78 15.50 7.85
N PRO A 165 14.66 16.68 8.49
CA PRO A 165 13.36 17.31 8.69
C PRO A 165 12.59 17.49 7.39
N LEU A 166 11.27 17.39 7.42
CA LEU A 166 10.37 17.62 6.29
C LEU A 166 9.78 19.04 6.36
N PRO A 167 10.44 20.05 5.77
CA PRO A 167 10.10 21.46 5.98
C PRO A 167 8.80 21.83 5.25
N GLY A 168 7.77 22.13 6.03
CA GLY A 168 6.43 22.43 5.51
C GLY A 168 5.57 21.20 5.25
N GLY A 169 5.95 20.03 5.77
CA GLY A 169 5.18 18.80 5.65
C GLY A 169 4.92 18.43 4.18
N GLU A 170 3.67 18.24 3.81
CA GLU A 170 3.24 17.86 2.44
C GLU A 170 3.78 18.80 1.33
N ARG A 171 4.09 20.08 1.65
CA ARG A 171 4.70 20.98 0.68
C ARG A 171 6.08 20.52 0.22
N ALA A 172 6.83 19.81 1.07
CA ALA A 172 8.14 19.30 0.69
C ALA A 172 8.06 18.23 -0.41
N VAL A 173 6.95 17.50 -0.50
CA VAL A 173 6.67 16.54 -1.58
C VAL A 173 6.43 17.27 -2.90
N ARG A 174 5.67 18.38 -2.86
CA ARG A 174 5.34 19.19 -4.06
C ARG A 174 6.46 20.14 -4.48
N GLU A 175 7.35 20.48 -3.57
CA GLU A 175 8.45 21.43 -3.75
C GLU A 175 9.80 20.77 -3.40
N PRO A 176 10.37 19.91 -4.30
CA PRO A 176 11.56 19.08 -4.00
C PRO A 176 12.80 19.86 -3.55
N TRP A 177 12.91 21.14 -3.92
CA TRP A 177 14.00 22.01 -3.48
C TRP A 177 14.11 22.13 -1.95
N ARG A 178 12.98 21.98 -1.24
CA ARG A 178 12.94 21.99 0.23
C ARG A 178 13.73 20.82 0.81
N MET A 179 13.53 19.63 0.24
CA MET A 179 14.29 18.45 0.66
C MET A 179 15.77 18.57 0.30
N SER A 180 16.09 19.10 -0.89
CA SER A 180 17.48 19.35 -1.29
C SER A 180 18.18 20.27 -0.31
N LEU A 181 17.52 21.35 0.13
CA LEU A 181 18.06 22.27 1.14
C LEU A 181 18.32 21.56 2.46
N MET A 182 17.40 20.72 2.93
CA MET A 182 17.58 20.00 4.20
C MET A 182 18.72 18.98 4.13
N TYR A 183 18.88 18.27 3.01
CA TYR A 183 20.02 17.38 2.82
C TYR A 183 21.35 18.17 2.79
N LEU A 184 21.41 19.29 2.09
CA LEU A 184 22.59 20.14 2.08
C LEU A 184 22.93 20.66 3.49
N LEU A 185 21.94 21.13 4.24
CA LEU A 185 22.14 21.57 5.62
C LEU A 185 22.62 20.42 6.52
N SER A 186 22.11 19.21 6.30
CA SER A 186 22.55 18.03 7.07
C SER A 186 24.01 17.67 6.83
N LEU A 187 24.58 18.06 5.69
CA LEU A 187 26.00 17.85 5.37
C LEU A 187 26.91 18.92 5.96
N ILE A 188 26.39 20.13 6.26
CA ILE A 188 27.16 21.23 6.83
C ILE A 188 27.42 21.02 8.33
N HIS A 189 26.58 20.24 9.01
CA HIS A 189 26.62 19.97 10.44
C HIS A 189 27.24 18.62 10.81
N ILE A 190 28.21 18.14 10.02
CA ILE A 190 29.04 16.98 10.35
C ILE A 190 30.24 17.42 11.17
#